data_df502f82ec5ff2d1a2ec5f3e78ce2b93
#
_entry.id   df502f82ec5ff2d1a2ec5f3e78ce2b93
#
_cell.length_a   1.000
_cell.length_b   1.000
_cell.length_c   1.000
_cell.angle_alpha   90.00
_cell.angle_beta   90.00
_cell.angle_gamma   90.00
#
_symmetry.space_group_name_H-M   'P 1'
#
loop_
_entity.id
_entity.type
_entity.pdbx_description
1 polymer ?
#
loop_
_entity_poly.entity_id
_entity_poly.type
_entity_poly.pdbx_seq_one_letter_code
_entity_poly.pdbx_strand_id
1 'polypeptide(L)'
;MDLVGACRAFVKVSERGSFTVGAAAARMAQSVASRRIAALEKHLGEPLLERSARRATLTPFGRDLLPHARRLVQLAELLEHEAETAKRRPFRLAVPDGCPAGALARLIADARRHELILEPRPLPPAERAERVRVQEVRAALVAVPESEAVWTVPLGLAGATEPAGARIHLETLRAGRTDRDPPRRVWLQPEDEVPHIRDPLARLRDAVGLRPAQLMSAGSPAAAAAEVLCSRDLLLCSRAQAAELGLHWRPLGELRPVRGFAVAAAVRADAERIRQLLGGGIAHCLGAEPQDGSGPRAGAPAGTGSGTETGAGTAA
;
A
#
# COMPACT_ATOMS: atom_id res chain seq x y z
N MET A 1 -15.90 -34.31 14.19
CA MET A 1 -17.23 -34.27 13.53
C MET A 1 -17.37 -32.89 12.85
N ASP A 2 -17.86 -32.87 11.63
CA ASP A 2 -18.25 -31.64 10.93
C ASP A 2 -19.62 -31.17 11.45
N LEU A 3 -19.66 -30.35 12.49
CA LEU A 3 -20.89 -29.91 13.14
C LEU A 3 -21.79 -29.09 12.19
N VAL A 4 -21.22 -28.19 11.40
CA VAL A 4 -21.99 -27.33 10.47
C VAL A 4 -22.66 -28.20 9.38
N GLY A 5 -21.89 -29.07 8.76
CA GLY A 5 -22.43 -29.98 7.75
C GLY A 5 -23.46 -30.97 8.29
N ALA A 6 -23.33 -31.40 9.56
CA ALA A 6 -24.33 -32.25 10.22
C ALA A 6 -25.62 -31.46 10.54
N CYS A 7 -25.51 -30.25 11.05
CA CYS A 7 -26.65 -29.35 11.26
C CYS A 7 -27.34 -28.99 9.91
N ARG A 8 -26.58 -28.74 8.85
CA ARG A 8 -27.15 -28.50 7.49
C ARG A 8 -27.96 -29.68 7.01
N ALA A 9 -27.45 -30.93 7.17
CA ALA A 9 -28.18 -32.13 6.84
C ALA A 9 -29.47 -32.25 7.67
N PHE A 10 -29.42 -32.09 8.98
CA PHE A 10 -30.53 -32.12 9.89
C PHE A 10 -31.61 -31.09 9.53
N VAL A 11 -31.25 -29.83 9.32
CA VAL A 11 -32.18 -28.76 8.93
C VAL A 11 -32.88 -29.08 7.63
N LYS A 12 -32.12 -29.47 6.57
CA LYS A 12 -32.68 -29.72 5.25
C LYS A 12 -33.56 -30.97 5.22
N VAL A 13 -33.21 -32.04 5.96
CA VAL A 13 -34.05 -33.25 6.10
C VAL A 13 -35.33 -32.94 6.85
N SER A 14 -35.26 -32.14 7.93
CA SER A 14 -36.44 -31.71 8.70
C SER A 14 -37.38 -30.83 7.87
N GLU A 15 -36.86 -29.89 7.09
CA GLU A 15 -37.64 -29.00 6.22
C GLU A 15 -38.36 -29.75 5.09
N ARG A 16 -37.73 -30.77 4.54
CA ARG A 16 -38.28 -31.57 3.41
C ARG A 16 -39.05 -32.79 3.84
N GLY A 17 -38.98 -33.15 5.12
CA GLY A 17 -39.65 -34.37 5.67
C GLY A 17 -39.15 -35.67 5.04
N SER A 18 -38.01 -35.68 4.34
CA SER A 18 -37.46 -36.81 3.64
C SER A 18 -35.95 -36.78 3.62
N PHE A 19 -35.29 -37.89 3.94
CA PHE A 19 -33.83 -38.00 3.87
C PHE A 19 -33.30 -37.85 2.44
N THR A 20 -33.96 -38.40 1.43
CA THR A 20 -33.53 -38.29 0.04
C THR A 20 -33.61 -36.85 -0.48
N VAL A 21 -34.79 -36.22 -0.30
CA VAL A 21 -35.00 -34.83 -0.76
C VAL A 21 -34.21 -33.84 0.06
N GLY A 22 -34.12 -34.05 1.38
CA GLY A 22 -33.32 -33.20 2.26
C GLY A 22 -31.82 -33.28 1.99
N ALA A 23 -31.29 -34.48 1.71
CA ALA A 23 -29.91 -34.68 1.33
C ALA A 23 -29.56 -33.97 0.01
N ALA A 24 -30.41 -34.09 -1.00
CA ALA A 24 -30.27 -33.38 -2.27
C ALA A 24 -30.30 -31.86 -2.06
N ALA A 25 -31.21 -31.35 -1.22
CA ALA A 25 -31.26 -29.93 -0.85
C ALA A 25 -30.01 -29.44 -0.06
N ALA A 26 -29.40 -30.35 0.70
CA ALA A 26 -28.11 -30.08 1.39
C ALA A 26 -26.87 -30.32 0.49
N ARG A 27 -27.06 -30.61 -0.80
CA ARG A 27 -26.01 -30.93 -1.78
C ARG A 27 -25.10 -32.07 -1.36
N MET A 28 -25.68 -33.14 -0.83
CA MET A 28 -24.94 -34.36 -0.43
C MET A 28 -25.72 -35.64 -0.74
N ALA A 29 -25.02 -36.78 -0.80
CA ALA A 29 -25.65 -38.07 -0.95
C ALA A 29 -26.49 -38.43 0.30
N GLN A 30 -27.60 -39.15 0.11
CA GLN A 30 -28.49 -39.54 1.21
C GLN A 30 -27.77 -40.34 2.30
N SER A 31 -26.84 -41.24 1.93
CA SER A 31 -26.02 -42.00 2.88
C SER A 31 -25.09 -41.12 3.73
N VAL A 32 -24.60 -40.01 3.14
CA VAL A 32 -23.76 -39.03 3.84
C VAL A 32 -24.63 -38.23 4.82
N ALA A 33 -25.78 -37.73 4.40
CA ALA A 33 -26.73 -37.04 5.27
C ALA A 33 -27.13 -37.87 6.48
N SER A 34 -27.50 -39.16 6.24
CA SER A 34 -27.87 -40.10 7.32
C SER A 34 -26.73 -40.30 8.33
N ARG A 35 -25.49 -40.52 7.86
CA ARG A 35 -24.32 -40.67 8.73
C ARG A 35 -24.02 -39.41 9.53
N ARG A 36 -24.11 -38.21 8.92
CA ARG A 36 -23.89 -36.93 9.58
C ARG A 36 -24.94 -36.66 10.66
N ILE A 37 -26.23 -36.94 10.38
CA ILE A 37 -27.29 -36.78 11.36
C ILE A 37 -27.08 -37.77 12.53
N ALA A 38 -26.80 -39.06 12.24
CA ALA A 38 -26.52 -40.04 13.28
C ALA A 38 -25.29 -39.63 14.16
N ALA A 39 -24.24 -39.04 13.56
CA ALA A 39 -23.10 -38.53 14.29
C ALA A 39 -23.47 -37.30 15.15
N LEU A 40 -24.39 -36.45 14.69
CA LEU A 40 -24.92 -35.32 15.46
C LEU A 40 -25.74 -35.81 16.65
N GLU A 41 -26.65 -36.74 16.44
CA GLU A 41 -27.44 -37.37 17.52
C GLU A 41 -26.54 -38.02 18.59
N LYS A 42 -25.53 -38.76 18.17
CA LYS A 42 -24.53 -39.35 19.08
C LYS A 42 -23.78 -38.30 19.88
N HIS A 43 -23.45 -37.17 19.25
CA HIS A 43 -22.72 -36.06 19.91
C HIS A 43 -23.60 -35.33 20.92
N LEU A 44 -24.88 -35.14 20.62
CA LEU A 44 -25.84 -34.46 21.47
C LEU A 44 -26.49 -35.39 22.52
N GLY A 45 -26.32 -36.67 22.38
CA GLY A 45 -26.80 -37.69 23.34
C GLY A 45 -28.23 -38.17 23.11
N GLU A 46 -29.01 -37.48 22.26
CA GLU A 46 -30.44 -37.79 22.03
C GLU A 46 -30.78 -37.80 20.54
N PRO A 47 -31.77 -38.62 20.10
CA PRO A 47 -32.23 -38.66 18.71
C PRO A 47 -32.96 -37.34 18.34
N LEU A 48 -32.64 -36.80 17.14
CA LEU A 48 -33.28 -35.62 16.57
C LEU A 48 -34.47 -35.97 15.68
N LEU A 49 -34.43 -37.17 15.05
CA LEU A 49 -35.44 -37.64 14.10
C LEU A 49 -35.96 -39.01 14.54
N GLU A 50 -37.25 -39.24 14.35
CA GLU A 50 -37.90 -40.53 14.58
C GLU A 50 -37.53 -41.54 13.48
N ARG A 51 -37.07 -42.74 13.85
CA ARG A 51 -36.57 -43.76 12.90
C ARG A 51 -37.69 -44.64 12.32
N SER A 52 -38.91 -44.59 12.93
CA SER A 52 -39.99 -45.48 12.58
C SER A 52 -40.94 -44.99 11.49
N ALA A 53 -40.79 -43.75 11.04
CA ALA A 53 -41.72 -43.16 10.10
C ALA A 53 -41.21 -43.23 8.65
N ARG A 54 -42.10 -43.45 7.69
CA ARG A 54 -41.82 -43.26 6.25
C ARG A 54 -41.41 -41.84 5.90
N ARG A 55 -41.65 -40.89 6.83
CA ARG A 55 -41.23 -39.47 6.76
C ARG A 55 -40.28 -39.16 7.90
N ALA A 56 -39.35 -38.27 7.65
CA ALA A 56 -38.44 -37.76 8.68
C ALA A 56 -39.22 -36.80 9.59
N THR A 57 -39.71 -37.30 10.72
CA THR A 57 -40.40 -36.51 11.75
C THR A 57 -39.44 -36.14 12.87
N LEU A 58 -39.62 -34.93 13.43
CA LEU A 58 -38.79 -34.45 14.53
C LEU A 58 -39.22 -35.06 15.88
N THR A 59 -38.25 -35.49 16.69
CA THR A 59 -38.48 -35.75 18.10
C THR A 59 -38.77 -34.43 18.87
N PRO A 60 -39.30 -34.46 20.10
CA PRO A 60 -39.36 -33.24 20.94
C PRO A 60 -38.02 -32.52 21.04
N PHE A 61 -36.96 -33.26 21.33
CA PHE A 61 -35.59 -32.74 21.39
C PHE A 61 -35.14 -32.14 20.04
N GLY A 62 -35.46 -32.79 18.90
CA GLY A 62 -35.16 -32.25 17.60
C GLY A 62 -35.91 -30.96 17.28
N ARG A 63 -37.17 -30.81 17.77
CA ARG A 63 -37.94 -29.55 17.61
C ARG A 63 -37.29 -28.38 18.35
N ASP A 64 -36.83 -28.64 19.57
CA ASP A 64 -36.18 -27.61 20.39
C ASP A 64 -34.84 -27.17 19.81
N LEU A 65 -34.09 -28.10 19.22
CA LEU A 65 -32.77 -27.81 18.63
C LEU A 65 -32.81 -27.27 17.20
N LEU A 66 -33.88 -27.50 16.44
CA LEU A 66 -33.96 -27.05 15.05
C LEU A 66 -33.73 -25.54 14.86
N PRO A 67 -34.28 -24.65 15.69
CA PRO A 67 -33.99 -23.20 15.56
C PRO A 67 -32.51 -22.87 15.77
N HIS A 68 -31.84 -23.55 16.68
CA HIS A 68 -30.42 -23.36 16.96
C HIS A 68 -29.55 -23.89 15.81
N ALA A 69 -29.89 -25.08 15.27
CA ALA A 69 -29.20 -25.62 14.11
C ALA A 69 -29.36 -24.72 12.87
N ARG A 70 -30.56 -24.14 12.64
CA ARG A 70 -30.79 -23.15 11.57
C ARG A 70 -29.91 -21.93 11.71
N ARG A 71 -29.82 -21.34 12.91
CA ARG A 71 -28.98 -20.17 13.17
C ARG A 71 -27.51 -20.47 12.91
N LEU A 72 -27.03 -21.64 13.33
CA LEU A 72 -25.64 -22.06 13.06
C LEU A 72 -25.34 -22.18 11.56
N VAL A 73 -26.25 -22.80 10.80
CA VAL A 73 -26.11 -22.93 9.34
C VAL A 73 -26.15 -21.57 8.66
N GLN A 74 -27.09 -20.70 9.05
CA GLN A 74 -27.17 -19.33 8.52
C GLN A 74 -25.91 -18.51 8.81
N LEU A 75 -25.37 -18.61 10.03
CA LEU A 75 -24.14 -17.91 10.40
C LEU A 75 -22.94 -18.42 9.59
N ALA A 76 -22.85 -19.74 9.36
CA ALA A 76 -21.79 -20.31 8.54
C ALA A 76 -21.90 -19.85 7.06
N GLU A 77 -23.11 -19.83 6.50
CA GLU A 77 -23.35 -19.33 5.13
C GLU A 77 -23.05 -17.83 5.00
N LEU A 78 -23.39 -17.05 6.02
CA LEU A 78 -23.04 -15.62 6.07
C LEU A 78 -21.52 -15.42 6.12
N LEU A 79 -20.81 -16.20 6.95
CA LEU A 79 -19.36 -16.14 7.04
C LEU A 79 -18.68 -16.48 5.69
N GLU A 80 -19.16 -17.52 5.02
CA GLU A 80 -18.67 -17.90 3.68
C GLU A 80 -18.90 -16.76 2.67
N HIS A 81 -20.09 -16.16 2.68
CA HIS A 81 -20.44 -15.02 1.82
C HIS A 81 -19.58 -13.77 2.11
N GLU A 82 -19.41 -13.42 3.38
CA GLU A 82 -18.57 -12.29 3.81
C GLU A 82 -17.11 -12.52 3.43
N ALA A 83 -16.60 -13.74 3.54
CA ALA A 83 -15.24 -14.09 3.14
C ALA A 83 -15.03 -13.88 1.63
N GLU A 84 -15.99 -14.33 0.80
CA GLU A 84 -15.93 -14.11 -0.65
C GLU A 84 -16.04 -12.62 -1.02
N THR A 85 -16.89 -11.88 -0.32
CA THR A 85 -17.02 -10.42 -0.49
C THR A 85 -15.73 -9.72 -0.09
N ALA A 86 -15.11 -10.12 1.03
CA ALA A 86 -13.85 -9.57 1.50
C ALA A 86 -12.70 -9.79 0.51
N LYS A 87 -12.64 -10.95 -0.15
CA LYS A 87 -11.66 -11.24 -1.22
C LYS A 87 -11.80 -10.32 -2.43
N ARG A 88 -13.02 -9.86 -2.72
CA ARG A 88 -13.34 -8.98 -3.85
C ARG A 88 -13.22 -7.49 -3.52
N ARG A 89 -13.01 -7.13 -2.25
CA ARG A 89 -12.82 -5.72 -1.88
C ARG A 89 -11.56 -5.17 -2.53
N PRO A 90 -11.63 -4.02 -3.22
CA PRO A 90 -10.46 -3.44 -3.85
C PRO A 90 -9.42 -3.06 -2.80
N PHE A 91 -8.17 -3.37 -3.12
CA PHE A 91 -7.03 -2.91 -2.33
C PHE A 91 -6.75 -1.44 -2.68
N ARG A 92 -7.18 -0.52 -1.83
CA ARG A 92 -6.94 0.91 -2.01
C ARG A 92 -5.52 1.24 -1.59
N LEU A 93 -4.74 1.75 -2.54
CA LEU A 93 -3.35 2.19 -2.35
C LEU A 93 -3.26 3.69 -2.61
N ALA A 94 -2.92 4.49 -1.59
CA ALA A 94 -2.61 5.89 -1.78
C ALA A 94 -1.26 6.05 -2.47
N VAL A 95 -1.22 6.81 -3.56
CA VAL A 95 -0.05 7.02 -4.40
C VAL A 95 0.21 8.53 -4.58
N PRO A 96 1.44 8.97 -4.95
CA PRO A 96 1.70 10.36 -5.32
C PRO A 96 0.84 10.85 -6.47
N ASP A 97 0.40 12.11 -6.42
CA ASP A 97 -0.37 12.76 -7.50
C ASP A 97 0.39 12.84 -8.82
N GLY A 98 1.73 12.84 -8.75
CA GLY A 98 2.59 12.91 -9.92
C GLY A 98 2.85 11.56 -10.62
N CYS A 99 2.16 10.49 -10.24
CA CYS A 99 2.29 9.19 -10.92
C CYS A 99 1.62 9.24 -12.30
N PRO A 100 2.35 8.92 -13.40
CA PRO A 100 1.78 8.94 -14.75
C PRO A 100 0.62 7.96 -14.90
N ALA A 101 -0.47 8.38 -15.56
CA ALA A 101 -1.65 7.54 -15.77
C ALA A 101 -1.33 6.21 -16.44
N GLY A 102 -0.41 6.20 -17.42
CA GLY A 102 0.04 4.98 -18.09
C GLY A 102 0.78 4.02 -17.17
N ALA A 103 1.57 4.54 -16.22
CA ALA A 103 2.26 3.73 -15.22
C ALA A 103 1.27 3.14 -14.21
N LEU A 104 0.28 3.92 -13.76
CA LEU A 104 -0.80 3.45 -12.89
C LEU A 104 -1.64 2.36 -13.58
N ALA A 105 -1.96 2.52 -14.86
CA ALA A 105 -2.70 1.50 -15.61
C ALA A 105 -1.94 0.17 -15.68
N ARG A 106 -0.62 0.21 -15.90
CA ARG A 106 0.24 -0.98 -15.87
C ARG A 106 0.27 -1.62 -14.49
N LEU A 107 0.40 -0.81 -13.44
CA LEU A 107 0.37 -1.28 -12.04
C LEU A 107 -0.93 -2.01 -11.70
N ILE A 108 -2.10 -1.48 -12.14
CA ILE A 108 -3.40 -2.13 -11.98
C ILE A 108 -3.44 -3.46 -12.77
N ALA A 109 -2.92 -3.48 -14.00
CA ALA A 109 -2.88 -4.69 -14.79
C ALA A 109 -1.97 -5.76 -14.17
N ASP A 110 -0.83 -5.37 -13.62
CA ASP A 110 0.08 -6.27 -12.90
C ASP A 110 -0.56 -6.83 -11.63
N ALA A 111 -1.26 -6.00 -10.86
CA ALA A 111 -1.99 -6.44 -9.68
C ALA A 111 -3.03 -7.52 -9.99
N ARG A 112 -3.74 -7.39 -11.12
CA ARG A 112 -4.73 -8.40 -11.57
C ARG A 112 -4.11 -9.77 -11.86
N ARG A 113 -2.85 -9.83 -12.34
CA ARG A 113 -2.13 -11.10 -12.54
C ARG A 113 -1.88 -11.84 -11.22
N HIS A 114 -1.89 -11.12 -10.10
CA HIS A 114 -1.76 -11.64 -8.75
C HIS A 114 -3.10 -11.73 -7.99
N GLU A 115 -4.22 -11.75 -8.74
CA GLU A 115 -5.59 -11.81 -8.19
C GLU A 115 -5.88 -10.67 -7.18
N LEU A 116 -5.20 -9.53 -7.35
CA LEU A 116 -5.38 -8.36 -6.51
C LEU A 116 -6.15 -7.28 -7.29
N ILE A 117 -7.31 -6.90 -6.78
CA ILE A 117 -8.07 -5.75 -7.32
C ILE A 117 -7.48 -4.49 -6.72
N LEU A 118 -6.54 -3.85 -7.43
CA LEU A 118 -5.88 -2.63 -6.98
C LEU A 118 -6.68 -1.40 -7.40
N GLU A 119 -6.88 -0.49 -6.45
CA GLU A 119 -7.48 0.84 -6.66
C GLU A 119 -6.50 1.91 -6.19
N PRO A 120 -5.63 2.45 -7.09
CA PRO A 120 -4.75 3.55 -6.74
C PRO A 120 -5.56 4.82 -6.46
N ARG A 121 -5.18 5.53 -5.38
CA ARG A 121 -5.76 6.82 -4.98
C ARG A 121 -4.65 7.87 -4.97
N PRO A 122 -4.55 8.73 -6.00
CA PRO A 122 -3.65 9.87 -5.98
C PRO A 122 -4.01 10.79 -4.82
N LEU A 123 -3.03 11.10 -3.96
CA LEU A 123 -3.20 11.96 -2.79
C LEU A 123 -1.92 12.74 -2.51
N PRO A 124 -2.02 13.98 -1.99
CA PRO A 124 -0.88 14.75 -1.56
C PRO A 124 -0.11 14.05 -0.43
N PRO A 125 1.21 14.31 -0.28
CA PRO A 125 2.05 13.60 0.69
C PRO A 125 1.54 13.72 2.14
N ALA A 126 1.04 14.90 2.53
CA ALA A 126 0.54 15.14 3.88
C ALA A 126 -0.70 14.28 4.24
N GLU A 127 -1.52 13.89 3.26
CA GLU A 127 -2.74 13.15 3.51
C GLU A 127 -2.54 11.63 3.54
N ARG A 128 -1.56 11.10 2.82
CA ARG A 128 -1.42 9.65 2.59
C ARG A 128 -1.30 8.83 3.87
N ALA A 129 -0.48 9.27 4.82
CA ALA A 129 -0.32 8.58 6.11
C ALA A 129 -1.61 8.62 6.95
N GLU A 130 -2.31 9.75 6.93
CA GLU A 130 -3.57 9.91 7.65
C GLU A 130 -4.67 9.01 7.10
N ARG A 131 -4.78 8.86 5.77
CA ARG A 131 -5.76 7.97 5.13
C ARG A 131 -5.53 6.48 5.48
N VAL A 132 -4.29 6.08 5.75
CA VAL A 132 -4.00 4.74 6.30
C VAL A 132 -4.49 4.65 7.74
N ARG A 133 -4.22 5.67 8.57
CA ARG A 133 -4.61 5.68 9.98
C ARG A 133 -6.13 5.60 10.17
N VAL A 134 -6.91 6.29 9.35
CA VAL A 134 -8.38 6.24 9.38
C VAL A 134 -8.96 5.07 8.55
N GLN A 135 -8.12 4.18 8.05
CA GLN A 135 -8.49 2.98 7.27
C GLN A 135 -9.29 3.26 5.98
N GLU A 136 -9.18 4.45 5.44
CA GLU A 136 -9.79 4.80 4.15
C GLU A 136 -9.05 4.16 2.97
N VAL A 137 -7.72 3.97 3.14
CA VAL A 137 -6.87 3.17 2.26
C VAL A 137 -6.18 2.06 3.07
N ARG A 138 -5.84 0.94 2.43
CA ARG A 138 -5.16 -0.17 3.09
C ARG A 138 -3.67 0.04 3.22
N ALA A 139 -3.08 0.73 2.25
CA ALA A 139 -1.67 1.10 2.26
C ALA A 139 -1.46 2.44 1.55
N ALA A 140 -0.30 3.06 1.78
CA ALA A 140 0.11 4.30 1.14
C ALA A 140 1.61 4.29 0.82
N LEU A 141 1.98 4.91 -0.29
CA LEU A 141 3.36 5.26 -0.59
C LEU A 141 3.68 6.58 0.11
N VAL A 142 4.37 6.51 1.23
CA VAL A 142 4.70 7.68 2.05
C VAL A 142 6.10 8.20 1.75
N ALA A 143 6.28 9.52 1.80
CA ALA A 143 7.58 10.14 1.67
C ALA A 143 8.40 9.91 2.95
N VAL A 144 9.64 9.46 2.77
CA VAL A 144 10.59 9.18 3.86
C VAL A 144 11.99 9.66 3.48
N PRO A 145 12.89 9.88 4.44
CA PRO A 145 14.30 10.13 4.15
C PRO A 145 14.92 8.96 3.36
N GLU A 146 15.99 9.27 2.60
CA GLU A 146 16.67 8.27 1.76
C GLU A 146 17.11 7.02 2.54
N SER A 147 17.53 7.18 3.80
CA SER A 147 17.95 6.07 4.68
C SER A 147 16.85 5.06 5.02
N GLU A 148 15.59 5.48 4.93
CA GLU A 148 14.40 4.67 5.25
C GLU A 148 13.64 4.23 3.98
N ALA A 149 14.10 4.69 2.81
CA ALA A 149 13.40 4.48 1.56
C ALA A 149 13.56 3.06 1.02
N VAL A 150 12.47 2.53 0.51
CA VAL A 150 12.44 1.31 -0.32
C VAL A 150 12.71 1.67 -1.78
N TRP A 151 12.20 2.81 -2.22
CA TRP A 151 12.43 3.37 -3.55
C TRP A 151 12.98 4.77 -3.44
N THR A 152 13.99 5.06 -4.23
CA THR A 152 14.63 6.37 -4.31
C THR A 152 14.51 6.93 -5.71
N VAL A 153 14.21 8.22 -5.79
CA VAL A 153 14.05 8.95 -7.05
C VAL A 153 14.99 10.16 -7.00
N PRO A 154 16.12 10.10 -7.71
CA PRO A 154 17.03 11.24 -7.80
C PRO A 154 16.35 12.44 -8.43
N LEU A 155 16.56 13.63 -7.84
CA LEU A 155 16.03 14.89 -8.32
C LEU A 155 17.12 15.76 -8.93
N GLY A 156 16.71 16.59 -9.86
CA GLY A 156 17.49 17.63 -10.47
C GLY A 156 16.59 18.78 -10.91
N LEU A 157 17.19 19.72 -11.60
CA LEU A 157 16.48 20.89 -12.13
C LEU A 157 16.23 20.71 -13.64
N ALA A 158 15.04 21.03 -14.08
CA ALA A 158 14.64 20.97 -15.47
C ALA A 158 14.05 22.31 -15.93
N GLY A 159 14.35 22.70 -17.15
CA GLY A 159 13.82 23.91 -17.78
C GLY A 159 13.50 23.73 -19.24
N ALA A 160 12.76 24.66 -19.81
CA ALA A 160 12.38 24.65 -21.22
C ALA A 160 13.57 24.84 -22.17
N THR A 161 14.66 25.46 -21.69
CA THR A 161 15.88 25.70 -22.47
C THR A 161 17.00 24.75 -22.04
N GLU A 162 17.76 24.25 -22.99
CA GLU A 162 18.89 23.37 -22.69
C GLU A 162 19.99 24.12 -21.91
N PRO A 163 20.39 23.63 -20.73
CA PRO A 163 21.47 24.23 -19.95
C PRO A 163 22.84 23.98 -20.62
N ALA A 164 23.73 25.00 -20.58
CA ALA A 164 25.06 24.90 -21.17
C ALA A 164 25.99 23.90 -20.46
N GLY A 165 25.72 23.55 -19.20
CA GLY A 165 26.57 22.70 -18.37
C GLY A 165 25.98 21.32 -18.09
N ALA A 166 26.84 20.40 -17.61
CA ALA A 166 26.42 19.07 -17.17
C ALA A 166 25.61 19.07 -15.86
N ARG A 167 25.71 20.14 -15.08
CA ARG A 167 25.01 20.39 -13.80
C ARG A 167 24.47 21.80 -13.78
N ILE A 168 23.41 22.03 -13.02
CA ILE A 168 22.89 23.36 -12.70
C ILE A 168 23.31 23.70 -11.27
N HIS A 169 23.93 24.86 -11.09
CA HIS A 169 24.29 25.40 -9.77
C HIS A 169 23.31 26.51 -9.40
N LEU A 170 22.77 26.48 -8.17
CA LEU A 170 21.79 27.47 -7.72
C LEU A 170 22.40 28.89 -7.70
N GLU A 171 23.70 29.02 -7.45
CA GLU A 171 24.38 30.33 -7.50
C GLU A 171 24.23 31.00 -8.88
N THR A 172 24.10 30.25 -9.97
CA THR A 172 23.91 30.81 -11.33
C THR A 172 22.55 31.48 -11.55
N LEU A 173 21.64 31.32 -10.57
CA LEU A 173 20.33 31.98 -10.59
C LEU A 173 20.35 33.37 -9.90
N ARG A 174 21.50 33.79 -9.36
CA ARG A 174 21.63 35.13 -8.79
C ARG A 174 21.46 36.16 -9.91
N ALA A 175 20.59 37.13 -9.66
CA ALA A 175 20.46 38.28 -10.57
C ALA A 175 21.73 39.12 -10.54
N GLY A 176 22.32 39.37 -11.69
CA GLY A 176 23.39 40.33 -11.85
C GLY A 176 22.88 41.76 -11.64
N ARG A 177 23.80 42.69 -11.29
CA ARG A 177 23.46 44.13 -11.10
C ARG A 177 22.89 44.77 -12.37
N THR A 178 23.17 44.21 -13.52
CA THR A 178 22.78 44.71 -14.84
C THR A 178 21.59 43.95 -15.44
N ASP A 179 21.12 42.85 -14.81
CA ASP A 179 20.03 42.05 -15.32
C ASP A 179 18.72 42.83 -15.23
N ARG A 180 18.07 43.00 -16.39
CA ARG A 180 16.75 43.61 -16.51
C ARG A 180 15.63 42.59 -16.44
N ASP A 181 15.92 41.32 -16.65
CA ASP A 181 14.96 40.22 -16.58
C ASP A 181 14.62 39.86 -15.12
N PRO A 182 13.39 39.42 -14.84
CA PRO A 182 13.07 38.93 -13.50
C PRO A 182 13.94 37.73 -13.17
N PRO A 183 14.38 37.61 -11.88
CA PRO A 183 15.21 36.51 -11.47
C PRO A 183 14.47 35.15 -11.64
N ARG A 184 15.19 34.18 -12.19
CA ARG A 184 14.69 32.82 -12.38
C ARG A 184 14.34 32.18 -11.03
N ARG A 185 13.28 31.39 -11.02
CA ARG A 185 12.77 30.67 -9.84
C ARG A 185 13.01 29.18 -9.99
N VAL A 186 13.02 28.49 -8.88
CA VAL A 186 12.93 27.04 -8.79
C VAL A 186 11.59 26.67 -8.19
N TRP A 187 10.81 25.92 -8.93
CA TRP A 187 9.49 25.44 -8.51
C TRP A 187 9.60 24.06 -7.88
N LEU A 188 9.11 23.94 -6.66
CA LEU A 188 8.93 22.71 -5.91
C LEU A 188 7.52 22.17 -6.14
N GLN A 189 7.40 20.86 -6.16
CA GLN A 189 6.11 20.18 -6.23
C GLN A 189 5.64 19.83 -4.81
N PRO A 190 4.34 19.53 -4.59
CA PRO A 190 3.84 19.13 -3.27
C PRO A 190 4.65 17.97 -2.65
N GLU A 191 5.15 17.06 -3.46
CA GLU A 191 5.98 15.93 -3.02
C GLU A 191 7.36 16.34 -2.47
N ASP A 192 7.82 17.54 -2.78
CA ASP A 192 9.12 18.08 -2.35
C ASP A 192 9.01 18.93 -1.07
N GLU A 193 7.78 19.19 -0.58
CA GLU A 193 7.51 19.97 0.63
C GLU A 193 7.84 19.23 1.94
N VAL A 194 8.41 18.06 1.83
CA VAL A 194 8.88 17.29 2.99
C VAL A 194 10.19 17.89 3.54
N PRO A 195 10.38 17.92 4.87
CA PRO A 195 11.53 18.61 5.48
C PRO A 195 12.89 18.15 4.97
N HIS A 196 13.06 16.87 4.70
CA HIS A 196 14.33 16.30 4.24
C HIS A 196 14.72 16.70 2.80
N ILE A 197 13.79 17.26 2.01
CA ILE A 197 14.05 17.84 0.67
C ILE A 197 14.03 19.36 0.74
N ARG A 198 12.96 19.94 1.29
CA ARG A 198 12.75 21.39 1.34
C ARG A 198 13.84 22.13 2.13
N ASP A 199 14.16 21.65 3.35
CA ASP A 199 15.03 22.37 4.26
C ASP A 199 16.51 22.44 3.77
N PRO A 200 17.12 21.38 3.19
CA PRO A 200 18.41 21.50 2.54
C PRO A 200 18.43 22.49 1.37
N LEU A 201 17.39 22.51 0.54
CA LEU A 201 17.28 23.44 -0.58
C LEU A 201 17.11 24.89 -0.10
N ALA A 202 16.33 25.11 0.96
CA ALA A 202 16.17 26.43 1.56
C ALA A 202 17.49 26.94 2.15
N ARG A 203 18.24 26.10 2.88
CA ARG A 203 19.58 26.45 3.39
C ARG A 203 20.55 26.77 2.26
N LEU A 204 20.55 25.98 1.19
CA LEU A 204 21.39 26.23 0.03
C LEU A 204 21.01 27.55 -0.66
N ARG A 205 19.72 27.81 -0.89
CA ARG A 205 19.22 29.10 -1.39
C ARG A 205 19.80 30.30 -0.62
N ASP A 206 19.73 30.23 0.72
CA ASP A 206 20.19 31.28 1.60
C ASP A 206 21.73 31.42 1.54
N ALA A 207 22.44 30.30 1.53
CA ALA A 207 23.91 30.27 1.45
C ALA A 207 24.45 30.87 0.15
N VAL A 208 23.77 30.65 -0.98
CA VAL A 208 24.17 31.22 -2.27
C VAL A 208 23.59 32.63 -2.52
N GLY A 209 22.85 33.19 -1.55
CA GLY A 209 22.32 34.55 -1.61
C GLY A 209 21.17 34.75 -2.58
N LEU A 210 20.36 33.72 -2.84
CA LEU A 210 19.11 33.85 -3.60
C LEU A 210 18.00 34.43 -2.71
N ARG A 211 17.06 35.13 -3.33
CA ARG A 211 15.90 35.67 -2.61
C ARG A 211 14.95 34.53 -2.24
N PRO A 212 14.22 34.60 -1.11
CA PRO A 212 13.20 33.61 -0.73
C PRO A 212 12.19 33.32 -1.86
N ALA A 213 11.78 34.34 -2.61
CA ALA A 213 10.86 34.22 -3.74
C ALA A 213 11.44 33.47 -4.97
N GLN A 214 12.71 33.06 -4.95
CA GLN A 214 13.30 32.24 -6.01
C GLN A 214 13.19 30.74 -5.76
N LEU A 215 12.73 30.33 -4.59
CA LEU A 215 12.36 28.95 -4.29
C LEU A 215 10.88 28.92 -3.92
N MET A 216 10.05 28.48 -4.85
CA MET A 216 8.59 28.56 -4.77
C MET A 216 7.97 27.17 -4.77
N SER A 217 6.86 27.02 -4.08
CA SER A 217 6.07 25.79 -4.07
C SER A 217 4.77 25.97 -4.81
N ALA A 218 4.43 25.00 -5.64
CA ALA A 218 3.17 24.98 -6.36
C ALA A 218 2.15 24.08 -5.68
N GLY A 219 0.86 24.39 -5.81
CA GLY A 219 -0.23 23.59 -5.22
C GLY A 219 -0.47 22.23 -5.87
N SER A 220 0.13 21.98 -7.06
CA SER A 220 0.05 20.70 -7.76
C SER A 220 1.25 20.50 -8.68
N PRO A 221 1.57 19.24 -9.07
CA PRO A 221 2.61 18.97 -10.06
C PRO A 221 2.36 19.66 -11.40
N ALA A 222 1.10 19.72 -11.84
CA ALA A 222 0.71 20.38 -13.09
C ALA A 222 0.91 21.90 -13.03
N ALA A 223 0.59 22.54 -11.89
CA ALA A 223 0.84 23.97 -11.70
C ALA A 223 2.34 24.29 -11.72
N ALA A 224 3.17 23.49 -11.05
CA ALA A 224 4.63 23.65 -11.09
C ALA A 224 5.19 23.53 -12.51
N ALA A 225 4.72 22.56 -13.29
CA ALA A 225 5.12 22.37 -14.67
C ALA A 225 4.68 23.54 -15.56
N ALA A 226 3.46 24.05 -15.39
CA ALA A 226 2.92 25.16 -16.17
C ALA A 226 3.77 26.44 -16.00
N GLU A 227 4.19 26.74 -14.79
CA GLU A 227 5.07 27.89 -14.52
C GLU A 227 6.39 27.80 -15.31
N VAL A 228 6.98 26.62 -15.38
CA VAL A 228 8.26 26.39 -16.08
C VAL A 228 8.08 26.37 -17.59
N LEU A 229 6.99 25.83 -18.09
CA LEU A 229 6.70 25.83 -19.54
C LEU A 229 6.42 27.22 -20.10
N CYS A 230 5.92 28.15 -19.26
CA CYS A 230 5.59 29.52 -19.66
C CYS A 230 6.70 30.55 -19.34
N SER A 231 7.84 30.12 -18.75
CA SER A 231 8.87 31.03 -18.28
C SER A 231 10.28 30.49 -18.51
N ARG A 232 11.29 31.16 -17.93
CA ARG A 232 12.68 30.69 -17.86
C ARG A 232 13.00 29.99 -16.53
N ASP A 233 11.98 29.72 -15.71
CA ASP A 233 12.10 29.10 -14.40
C ASP A 233 12.52 27.62 -14.52
N LEU A 234 12.80 27.00 -13.39
CA LEU A 234 13.26 25.64 -13.30
C LEU A 234 12.29 24.83 -12.42
N LEU A 235 12.07 23.58 -12.78
CA LEU A 235 11.30 22.60 -12.01
C LEU A 235 12.24 21.66 -11.27
N LEU A 236 12.05 21.49 -9.98
CA LEU A 236 12.65 20.37 -9.25
C LEU A 236 11.86 19.10 -9.61
N CYS A 237 12.50 18.15 -10.27
CA CYS A 237 11.82 16.94 -10.73
C CYS A 237 12.80 15.78 -10.98
N SER A 238 12.24 14.57 -11.19
CA SER A 238 13.01 13.43 -11.67
C SER A 238 13.33 13.57 -13.17
N ARG A 239 14.32 12.80 -13.62
CA ARG A 239 14.66 12.72 -15.04
C ARG A 239 13.47 12.22 -15.89
N ALA A 240 12.74 11.22 -15.36
CA ALA A 240 11.57 10.66 -16.03
C ALA A 240 10.46 11.70 -16.22
N GLN A 241 10.17 12.46 -15.17
CA GLN A 241 9.17 13.53 -15.21
C GLN A 241 9.58 14.67 -16.17
N ALA A 242 10.85 15.05 -16.18
CA ALA A 242 11.35 16.04 -17.12
C ALA A 242 11.21 15.57 -18.57
N ALA A 243 11.52 14.32 -18.86
CA ALA A 243 11.36 13.73 -20.20
C ALA A 243 9.90 13.71 -20.64
N GLU A 244 8.96 13.38 -19.76
CA GLU A 244 7.51 13.40 -20.02
C GLU A 244 7.01 14.82 -20.37
N LEU A 245 7.58 15.84 -19.71
CA LEU A 245 7.25 17.26 -19.93
C LEU A 245 8.02 17.91 -21.10
N GLY A 246 8.94 17.19 -21.73
CA GLY A 246 9.82 17.74 -22.77
C GLY A 246 10.83 18.77 -22.24
N LEU A 247 11.18 18.71 -20.95
CA LEU A 247 12.12 19.62 -20.31
C LEU A 247 13.55 19.07 -20.30
N HIS A 248 14.53 19.96 -20.34
CA HIS A 248 15.96 19.62 -20.28
C HIS A 248 16.40 19.49 -18.82
N TRP A 249 16.64 18.27 -18.36
CA TRP A 249 17.01 17.94 -17.00
C TRP A 249 18.54 17.92 -16.79
N ARG A 250 19.01 18.47 -15.66
CA ARG A 250 20.39 18.33 -15.15
C ARG A 250 20.38 18.13 -13.63
N PRO A 251 21.33 17.36 -13.10
CA PRO A 251 21.48 17.25 -11.66
C PRO A 251 21.91 18.60 -11.05
N LEU A 252 21.50 18.84 -9.81
CA LEU A 252 21.97 19.99 -9.02
C LEU A 252 23.43 19.80 -8.67
N GLY A 253 24.21 20.87 -8.72
CA GLY A 253 25.66 20.83 -8.48
C GLY A 253 26.05 20.66 -7.02
N GLU A 254 25.36 21.38 -6.14
CA GLU A 254 25.69 21.50 -4.71
C GLU A 254 25.06 20.41 -3.84
N LEU A 255 23.92 19.88 -4.26
CA LEU A 255 23.15 18.89 -3.52
C LEU A 255 22.73 17.72 -4.42
N ARG A 256 22.42 16.61 -3.79
CA ARG A 256 21.77 15.46 -4.44
C ARG A 256 20.41 15.20 -3.78
N PRO A 257 19.40 16.03 -4.08
CA PRO A 257 18.09 15.81 -3.50
C PRO A 257 17.48 14.53 -4.05
N VAL A 258 16.81 13.79 -3.17
CA VAL A 258 16.20 12.49 -3.48
C VAL A 258 14.81 12.43 -2.86
N ARG A 259 13.80 12.01 -3.62
CA ARG A 259 12.53 11.57 -3.04
C ARG A 259 12.69 10.13 -2.59
N GLY A 260 12.53 9.86 -1.30
CA GLY A 260 12.46 8.53 -0.74
C GLY A 260 11.01 8.12 -0.52
N PHE A 261 10.68 6.87 -0.84
CA PHE A 261 9.34 6.32 -0.63
C PHE A 261 9.40 4.99 0.10
N ALA A 262 8.45 4.79 1.03
CA ALA A 262 8.19 3.54 1.70
C ALA A 262 6.70 3.19 1.67
N VAL A 263 6.36 1.94 1.98
CA VAL A 263 4.95 1.52 2.13
C VAL A 263 4.56 1.63 3.58
N ALA A 264 3.57 2.47 3.88
CA ALA A 264 2.86 2.47 5.16
C ALA A 264 1.55 1.71 5.02
N ALA A 265 1.21 0.86 6.00
CA ALA A 265 -0.05 0.16 6.08
C ALA A 265 -0.42 -0.08 7.55
N ALA A 266 -1.72 -0.15 7.87
CA ALA A 266 -2.20 -0.49 9.20
C ALA A 266 -1.84 -1.94 9.58
N VAL A 267 -1.80 -2.83 8.58
CA VAL A 267 -1.42 -4.25 8.73
C VAL A 267 -0.09 -4.48 8.03
N ARG A 268 0.94 -4.90 8.79
CA ARG A 268 2.28 -5.14 8.24
C ARG A 268 2.29 -6.12 7.06
N ALA A 269 1.46 -7.15 7.10
CA ALA A 269 1.33 -8.11 6.01
C ALA A 269 0.87 -7.48 4.69
N ASP A 270 0.04 -6.42 4.74
CA ASP A 270 -0.39 -5.69 3.55
C ASP A 270 0.77 -4.91 2.91
N ALA A 271 1.60 -4.25 3.73
CA ALA A 271 2.80 -3.55 3.25
C ALA A 271 3.79 -4.51 2.59
N GLU A 272 4.05 -5.66 3.24
CA GLU A 272 4.94 -6.71 2.72
C GLU A 272 4.42 -7.27 1.39
N ARG A 273 3.12 -7.61 1.34
CA ARG A 273 2.45 -8.13 0.15
C ARG A 273 2.56 -7.17 -1.05
N ILE A 274 2.25 -5.89 -0.85
CA ILE A 274 2.34 -4.88 -1.92
C ILE A 274 3.77 -4.73 -2.40
N ARG A 275 4.75 -4.68 -1.49
CA ARG A 275 6.16 -4.57 -1.83
C ARG A 275 6.65 -5.76 -2.65
N GLN A 276 6.27 -6.98 -2.27
CA GLN A 276 6.68 -8.20 -2.96
C GLN A 276 6.02 -8.36 -4.33
N LEU A 277 4.71 -8.13 -4.42
CA LEU A 277 3.95 -8.37 -5.64
C LEU A 277 4.09 -7.25 -6.67
N LEU A 278 4.17 -6.00 -6.20
CA LEU A 278 4.05 -4.82 -7.06
C LEU A 278 5.28 -3.90 -7.01
N GLY A 279 6.35 -4.29 -6.34
CA GLY A 279 7.52 -3.44 -6.10
C GLY A 279 8.12 -2.83 -7.38
N GLY A 280 8.26 -3.62 -8.45
CA GLY A 280 8.76 -3.14 -9.73
C GLY A 280 7.80 -2.17 -10.43
N GLY A 281 6.49 -2.46 -10.39
CA GLY A 281 5.47 -1.57 -10.93
C GLY A 281 5.38 -0.25 -10.18
N ILE A 282 5.53 -0.28 -8.85
CA ILE A 282 5.60 0.92 -8.00
C ILE A 282 6.85 1.75 -8.33
N ALA A 283 8.02 1.12 -8.44
CA ALA A 283 9.24 1.81 -8.86
C ALA A 283 9.05 2.56 -10.17
N HIS A 284 8.43 1.92 -11.16
CA HIS A 284 8.11 2.55 -12.44
C HIS A 284 7.13 3.72 -12.31
N CYS A 285 6.07 3.59 -11.48
CA CYS A 285 5.13 4.67 -11.21
C CYS A 285 5.79 5.88 -10.54
N LEU A 286 6.76 5.66 -9.67
CA LEU A 286 7.50 6.71 -8.97
C LEU A 286 8.59 7.35 -9.83
N GLY A 287 8.97 6.71 -10.96
CA GLY A 287 10.14 7.08 -11.74
C GLY A 287 11.45 6.77 -10.99
N ALA A 288 11.42 5.75 -10.12
CA ALA A 288 12.60 5.28 -9.41
C ALA A 288 13.52 4.52 -10.38
N GLU A 289 14.81 4.74 -10.25
CA GLU A 289 15.80 3.92 -10.97
C GLU A 289 15.79 2.50 -10.41
N PRO A 290 15.97 1.46 -11.27
CA PRO A 290 16.08 0.09 -10.81
C PRO A 290 17.26 0.01 -9.83
N GLN A 291 17.00 -0.42 -8.60
CA GLN A 291 18.09 -0.71 -7.67
C GLN A 291 18.74 -2.03 -8.13
N ASP A 292 19.96 -1.96 -8.63
CA ASP A 292 20.80 -3.14 -8.80
C ASP A 292 20.93 -3.84 -7.44
N GLY A 293 20.25 -4.96 -7.33
CA GLY A 293 20.36 -6.05 -6.37
C GLY A 293 21.03 -5.83 -5.01
N SER A 294 20.64 -4.84 -4.23
CA SER A 294 21.01 -4.74 -2.82
C SER A 294 19.76 -4.93 -1.96
N GLY A 295 19.59 -6.16 -1.47
CA GLY A 295 18.63 -6.46 -0.42
C GLY A 295 18.82 -5.56 0.81
N PRO A 296 17.81 -5.46 1.71
CA PRO A 296 17.86 -4.56 2.85
C PRO A 296 19.12 -4.81 3.68
N ARG A 297 19.94 -3.80 3.89
CA ARG A 297 21.00 -3.83 4.87
C ARG A 297 20.37 -4.12 6.23
N ALA A 298 20.57 -5.35 6.71
CA ALA A 298 20.23 -5.73 8.07
C ALA A 298 20.90 -4.76 9.03
N GLY A 299 20.11 -4.15 9.89
CA GLY A 299 20.58 -3.22 10.91
C GLY A 299 21.70 -3.88 11.74
N ALA A 300 22.80 -3.19 11.88
CA ALA A 300 23.88 -3.57 12.78
C ALA A 300 23.33 -3.69 14.21
N PRO A 301 23.68 -4.74 14.97
CA PRO A 301 23.28 -4.82 16.37
C PRO A 301 24.00 -3.74 17.17
N ALA A 302 23.27 -3.03 17.99
CA ALA A 302 23.78 -2.12 18.99
C ALA A 302 24.76 -2.87 19.89
N GLY A 303 26.02 -2.47 19.89
CA GLY A 303 27.07 -2.96 20.78
C GLY A 303 26.72 -2.61 22.22
N THR A 304 26.37 -3.62 23.01
CA THR A 304 26.38 -3.54 24.46
C THR A 304 27.82 -3.49 24.95
N GLY A 305 28.23 -2.31 25.39
CA GLY A 305 29.41 -2.15 26.21
C GLY A 305 29.18 -2.75 27.59
N SER A 306 29.89 -3.80 27.93
CA SER A 306 30.10 -4.20 29.33
C SER A 306 31.56 -3.95 29.66
N GLY A 307 31.77 -2.95 30.50
CA GLY A 307 33.01 -2.81 31.22
C GLY A 307 33.15 -3.92 32.25
N THR A 308 34.37 -4.37 32.41
CA THR A 308 34.83 -5.01 33.65
C THR A 308 36.27 -4.59 33.91
N GLU A 309 36.41 -3.83 35.00
CA GLU A 309 37.65 -3.64 35.74
C GLU A 309 38.13 -4.96 36.29
N THR A 310 39.39 -5.06 36.45
CA THR A 310 40.20 -5.70 37.55
C THR A 310 41.60 -5.88 36.99
N GLY A 311 42.67 -5.35 37.50
CA GLY A 311 43.11 -5.32 38.88
C GLY A 311 44.43 -6.01 38.99
N ALA A 312 45.45 -5.24 39.36
CA ALA A 312 46.59 -5.59 40.18
C ALA A 312 47.58 -6.71 39.78
N GLY A 313 48.83 -6.38 39.94
CA GLY A 313 49.86 -7.30 40.42
C GLY A 313 51.17 -7.26 39.63
N THR A 314 52.08 -6.39 40.00
CA THR A 314 53.28 -6.60 40.84
C THR A 314 54.38 -7.52 40.25
N ALA A 315 55.56 -6.96 40.22
CA ALA A 315 56.91 -7.47 40.47
C ALA A 315 57.67 -8.24 39.34
N ALA A 316 58.70 -7.74 38.96
CA ALA A 316 60.14 -7.90 39.14
C ALA A 316 60.91 -7.20 38.01
#